data_3c381e7a5f8360897a8142a7c060732a
#
_entry.id   3c381e7a5f8360897a8142a7c060732a
#
_cell.length_a   1.000
_cell.length_b   1.000
_cell.length_c   1.000
_cell.angle_alpha   90.00
_cell.angle_beta   90.00
_cell.angle_gamma   90.00
#
_symmetry.space_group_name_H-M   'P 1'
#
loop_
_entity.id
_entity.type
_entity.pdbx_description
1 polymer ?
#
loop_
_entity_poly.entity_id
_entity_poly.type
_entity_poly.pdbx_seq_one_letter_code
_entity_poly.pdbx_strand_id
1 'polypeptide(L)'
;MKRAEQLEKTRQAILKTAIKLFLQKGFGETSTRDIAKQIGITQPALYHHFSDKEVLYLDAMTNLCGKVRQDINKVMRKHDLSPNEQLWQITKALKKHHPLSIYDQYNQAMRLLSKSAQRKLNMIFTMDYLEPIAAFFRQPDVGLRPDILPKEAAELFIAGLTPIFGTSQLIGGHSITPEQRDQLILDCIINGLSNWGGKN
;
A
#
# COMPACT_ATOMS: atom_id res chain seq x y z
N MET A 1 12.45 6.26 33.91
CA MET A 1 12.77 6.70 32.54
C MET A 1 13.42 5.58 31.70
N LYS A 2 14.58 5.03 32.05
CA LYS A 2 15.31 4.00 31.25
C LYS A 2 14.48 2.75 30.86
N ARG A 3 13.62 2.20 31.76
CA ARG A 3 12.84 0.98 31.49
C ARG A 3 11.73 1.21 30.45
N ALA A 4 10.99 2.31 30.55
CA ALA A 4 9.93 2.64 29.58
C ALA A 4 10.52 2.93 28.19
N GLU A 5 11.67 3.61 28.15
CA GLU A 5 12.40 3.88 26.89
C GLU A 5 12.89 2.57 26.24
N GLN A 6 13.39 1.62 27.03
CA GLN A 6 13.80 0.32 26.50
C GLN A 6 12.62 -0.50 25.97
N LEU A 7 11.47 -0.47 26.65
CA LEU A 7 10.26 -1.14 26.17
C LEU A 7 9.80 -0.56 24.83
N GLU A 8 9.82 0.77 24.70
CA GLU A 8 9.44 1.42 23.44
C GLU A 8 10.42 1.11 22.31
N LYS A 9 11.73 1.13 22.56
CA LYS A 9 12.75 0.72 21.58
C LYS A 9 12.53 -0.71 21.10
N THR A 10 12.23 -1.64 22.00
CA THR A 10 11.93 -3.03 21.65
C THR A 10 10.65 -3.12 20.82
N ARG A 11 9.58 -2.41 21.21
CA ARG A 11 8.31 -2.37 20.47
C ARG A 11 8.52 -1.87 19.05
N GLN A 12 9.30 -0.81 18.87
CA GLN A 12 9.62 -0.27 17.53
C GLN A 12 10.46 -1.24 16.69
N ALA A 13 11.41 -1.97 17.31
CA ALA A 13 12.19 -2.99 16.63
C ALA A 13 11.30 -4.15 16.16
N ILE A 14 10.34 -4.60 16.99
CA ILE A 14 9.34 -5.61 16.62
C ILE A 14 8.53 -5.12 15.42
N LEU A 15 7.95 -3.91 15.48
CA LEU A 15 7.14 -3.34 14.40
C LEU A 15 7.92 -3.22 13.08
N LYS A 16 9.14 -2.71 13.13
CA LYS A 16 10.00 -2.56 11.95
C LYS A 16 10.26 -3.92 11.26
N THR A 17 10.56 -4.94 12.07
CA THR A 17 10.83 -6.30 11.55
C THR A 17 9.55 -6.97 11.06
N ALA A 18 8.44 -6.78 11.77
CA ALA A 18 7.12 -7.30 11.38
C ALA A 18 6.68 -6.71 10.03
N ILE A 19 6.79 -5.38 9.84
CA ILE A 19 6.49 -4.73 8.56
C ILE A 19 7.31 -5.39 7.43
N LYS A 20 8.63 -5.53 7.61
CA LYS A 20 9.49 -6.14 6.60
C LYS A 20 9.03 -7.55 6.23
N LEU A 21 8.78 -8.41 7.22
CA LEU A 21 8.39 -9.81 6.98
C LEU A 21 6.98 -9.91 6.39
N PHE A 22 6.02 -9.13 6.87
CA PHE A 22 4.67 -9.11 6.32
C PHE A 22 4.65 -8.63 4.86
N LEU A 23 5.47 -7.63 4.51
CA LEU A 23 5.60 -7.17 3.13
C LEU A 23 6.26 -8.19 2.21
N GLN A 24 7.16 -9.02 2.73
CA GLN A 24 7.89 -10.01 1.93
C GLN A 24 7.12 -11.32 1.75
N LYS A 25 6.40 -11.78 2.79
CA LYS A 25 5.79 -13.11 2.85
C LYS A 25 4.27 -13.08 2.99
N GLY A 26 3.69 -11.92 3.28
CA GLY A 26 2.27 -11.79 3.65
C GLY A 26 1.98 -12.20 5.09
N PHE A 27 0.71 -11.99 5.49
CA PHE A 27 0.22 -12.31 6.83
C PHE A 27 0.31 -13.82 7.13
N GLY A 28 -0.10 -14.67 6.18
CA GLY A 28 -0.19 -16.12 6.39
C GLY A 28 1.15 -16.75 6.75
N GLU A 29 2.17 -16.50 5.94
CA GLU A 29 3.48 -17.15 6.02
C GLU A 29 4.44 -16.51 7.03
N THR A 30 4.11 -15.37 7.60
CA THR A 30 4.92 -14.72 8.63
C THR A 30 4.53 -15.26 10.01
N SER A 31 5.48 -15.82 10.77
CA SER A 31 5.26 -16.22 12.16
C SER A 31 5.83 -15.23 13.17
N THR A 32 5.19 -15.12 14.35
CA THR A 32 5.72 -14.30 15.46
C THR A 32 7.05 -14.83 15.98
N ARG A 33 7.29 -16.14 15.82
CA ARG A 33 8.57 -16.78 16.17
C ARG A 33 9.70 -16.28 15.26
N ASP A 34 9.46 -16.15 13.96
CA ASP A 34 10.45 -15.64 13.01
C ASP A 34 10.78 -14.16 13.28
N ILE A 35 9.75 -13.37 13.61
CA ILE A 35 9.94 -11.97 13.99
C ILE A 35 10.80 -11.88 15.26
N ALA A 36 10.47 -12.62 16.30
CA ALA A 36 11.21 -12.65 17.56
C ALA A 36 12.67 -13.08 17.35
N LYS A 37 12.89 -14.17 16.60
CA LYS A 37 14.23 -14.69 16.26
C LYS A 37 15.07 -13.63 15.53
N GLN A 38 14.48 -12.88 14.61
CA GLN A 38 15.22 -11.91 13.79
C GLN A 38 15.72 -10.70 14.59
N ILE A 39 15.08 -10.38 15.72
CA ILE A 39 15.50 -9.27 16.61
C ILE A 39 16.17 -9.77 17.90
N GLY A 40 16.40 -11.07 18.03
CA GLY A 40 17.11 -11.66 19.16
C GLY A 40 16.34 -11.68 20.48
N ILE A 41 14.99 -11.76 20.44
CA ILE A 41 14.15 -11.91 21.63
C ILE A 41 13.41 -13.25 21.62
N THR A 42 12.86 -13.64 22.75
CA THR A 42 11.98 -14.82 22.82
C THR A 42 10.57 -14.48 22.34
N GLN A 43 9.84 -15.50 21.84
CA GLN A 43 8.44 -15.32 21.45
C GLN A 43 7.54 -14.85 22.63
N PRO A 44 7.68 -15.34 23.86
CA PRO A 44 6.98 -14.76 25.01
C PRO A 44 7.28 -13.28 25.22
N ALA A 45 8.53 -12.85 25.04
CA ALA A 45 8.89 -11.42 25.15
C ALA A 45 8.19 -10.58 24.08
N LEU A 46 8.00 -11.09 22.85
CA LEU A 46 7.20 -10.42 21.82
C LEU A 46 5.74 -10.28 22.27
N TYR A 47 5.15 -11.32 22.86
CA TYR A 47 3.77 -11.28 23.34
C TYR A 47 3.53 -10.37 24.55
N HIS A 48 4.57 -9.94 25.25
CA HIS A 48 4.47 -8.83 26.21
C HIS A 48 4.20 -7.48 25.54
N HIS A 49 4.54 -7.32 24.26
CA HIS A 49 4.31 -6.09 23.51
C HIS A 49 3.05 -6.11 22.65
N PHE A 50 2.65 -7.29 22.16
CA PHE A 50 1.51 -7.48 21.27
C PHE A 50 0.76 -8.75 21.68
N SER A 51 -0.53 -8.63 22.00
CA SER A 51 -1.34 -9.74 22.53
C SER A 51 -1.40 -10.95 21.59
N ASP A 52 -1.37 -10.72 20.28
CA ASP A 52 -1.43 -11.74 19.25
C ASP A 52 -0.86 -11.25 17.92
N LYS A 53 -0.83 -12.15 16.92
CA LYS A 53 -0.32 -11.85 15.58
C LYS A 53 -1.19 -10.85 14.81
N GLU A 54 -2.52 -10.86 15.01
CA GLU A 54 -3.42 -9.94 14.32
C GLU A 54 -3.21 -8.51 14.81
N VAL A 55 -3.07 -8.32 16.13
CA VAL A 55 -2.76 -7.01 16.73
C VAL A 55 -1.41 -6.48 16.22
N LEU A 56 -0.37 -7.34 16.21
CA LEU A 56 0.93 -6.96 15.65
C LEU A 56 0.83 -6.57 14.17
N TYR A 57 0.07 -7.34 13.39
CA TYR A 57 -0.13 -7.06 11.96
C TYR A 57 -0.84 -5.73 11.74
N LEU A 58 -1.94 -5.47 12.46
CA LEU A 58 -2.70 -4.23 12.33
C LEU A 58 -1.87 -3.00 12.74
N ASP A 59 -1.09 -3.10 13.82
CA ASP A 59 -0.20 -2.01 14.25
C ASP A 59 0.92 -1.77 13.22
N ALA A 60 1.48 -2.85 12.66
CA ALA A 60 2.46 -2.79 11.58
C ALA A 60 1.88 -2.11 10.33
N MET A 61 0.66 -2.49 9.92
CA MET A 61 -0.03 -1.89 8.79
C MET A 61 -0.40 -0.43 9.05
N THR A 62 -0.90 -0.08 10.22
CA THR A 62 -1.17 1.32 10.61
C THR A 62 0.09 2.19 10.47
N ASN A 63 1.23 1.70 10.94
CA ASN A 63 2.50 2.42 10.83
C ASN A 63 2.97 2.58 9.37
N LEU A 64 2.88 1.51 8.59
CA LEU A 64 3.27 1.51 7.18
C LEU A 64 2.35 2.41 6.34
N CYS A 65 1.04 2.18 6.43
CA CYS A 65 0.04 2.86 5.62
C CYS A 65 0.00 4.36 5.92
N GLY A 66 0.20 4.75 7.19
CA GLY A 66 0.33 6.16 7.56
C GLY A 66 1.53 6.86 6.89
N LYS A 67 2.67 6.14 6.68
CA LYS A 67 3.81 6.68 5.92
C LYS A 67 3.48 6.80 4.43
N VAL A 68 2.79 5.81 3.87
CA VAL A 68 2.33 5.85 2.47
C VAL A 68 1.42 7.06 2.26
N ARG A 69 0.41 7.23 3.13
CA ARG A 69 -0.48 8.41 3.08
C ARG A 69 0.29 9.72 3.13
N GLN A 70 1.30 9.83 4.01
CA GLN A 70 2.13 11.03 4.09
C GLN A 70 2.87 11.31 2.78
N ASP A 71 3.41 10.28 2.13
CA ASP A 71 4.13 10.44 0.86
C ASP A 71 3.17 10.76 -0.29
N ILE A 72 1.98 10.15 -0.36
CA ILE A 72 0.93 10.54 -1.32
C ILE A 72 0.51 11.99 -1.10
N ASN A 73 0.25 12.41 0.15
CA ASN A 73 -0.14 13.78 0.45
C ASN A 73 0.95 14.81 0.11
N LYS A 74 2.24 14.44 0.17
CA LYS A 74 3.34 15.30 -0.34
C LYS A 74 3.25 15.49 -1.84
N VAL A 75 2.91 14.44 -2.60
CA VAL A 75 2.71 14.52 -4.04
C VAL A 75 1.51 15.43 -4.35
N MET A 76 0.38 15.23 -3.66
CA MET A 76 -0.85 16.00 -3.85
C MET A 76 -0.71 17.52 -3.60
N ARG A 77 0.31 17.94 -2.84
CA ARG A 77 0.61 19.36 -2.61
C ARG A 77 1.43 20.01 -3.71
N LYS A 78 1.88 19.25 -4.71
CA LYS A 78 2.63 19.79 -5.85
C LYS A 78 1.65 20.20 -6.94
N HIS A 79 1.40 21.49 -7.07
CA HIS A 79 0.42 22.04 -8.03
C HIS A 79 1.00 22.32 -9.43
N ASP A 80 2.29 22.05 -9.61
CA ASP A 80 3.04 22.23 -10.86
C ASP A 80 3.12 20.98 -11.73
N LEU A 81 2.57 19.87 -11.24
CA LEU A 81 2.57 18.58 -11.94
C LEU A 81 1.29 18.41 -12.77
N SER A 82 1.44 17.89 -13.99
CA SER A 82 0.30 17.38 -14.75
C SER A 82 -0.35 16.17 -14.06
N PRO A 83 -1.64 15.85 -14.33
CA PRO A 83 -2.29 14.68 -13.74
C PRO A 83 -1.51 13.39 -13.95
N ASN A 84 -0.93 13.18 -15.14
CA ASN A 84 -0.12 12.00 -15.43
C ASN A 84 1.16 11.93 -14.58
N GLU A 85 1.86 13.06 -14.45
CA GLU A 85 3.05 13.13 -13.59
C GLU A 85 2.71 12.94 -12.11
N GLN A 86 1.60 13.53 -11.67
CA GLN A 86 1.14 13.37 -10.29
C GLN A 86 0.81 11.91 -9.99
N LEU A 87 0.09 11.21 -10.90
CA LEU A 87 -0.22 9.79 -10.76
C LEU A 87 1.04 8.92 -10.79
N TRP A 88 2.01 9.27 -11.64
CA TRP A 88 3.33 8.64 -11.67
C TRP A 88 4.07 8.78 -10.32
N GLN A 89 4.06 9.98 -9.74
CA GLN A 89 4.69 10.21 -8.42
C GLN A 89 3.97 9.47 -7.29
N ILE A 90 2.63 9.37 -7.34
CA ILE A 90 1.84 8.55 -6.41
C ILE A 90 2.25 7.07 -6.54
N THR A 91 2.37 6.55 -7.76
CA THR A 91 2.82 5.17 -8.00
C THR A 91 4.22 4.91 -7.46
N LYS A 92 5.16 5.84 -7.65
CA LYS A 92 6.50 5.75 -7.06
C LYS A 92 6.45 5.74 -5.53
N ALA A 93 5.59 6.54 -4.92
CA ALA A 93 5.40 6.54 -3.47
C ALA A 93 4.87 5.20 -2.97
N LEU A 94 3.93 4.57 -3.68
CA LEU A 94 3.46 3.23 -3.38
C LEU A 94 4.56 2.18 -3.52
N LYS A 95 5.28 2.17 -4.63
CA LYS A 95 6.40 1.22 -4.90
C LYS A 95 7.52 1.32 -3.88
N LYS A 96 7.82 2.51 -3.37
CA LYS A 96 8.84 2.74 -2.33
C LYS A 96 8.57 1.92 -1.07
N HIS A 97 7.32 1.73 -0.73
CA HIS A 97 6.90 1.07 0.51
C HIS A 97 6.49 -0.38 0.30
N HIS A 98 6.15 -0.79 -0.92
CA HIS A 98 5.64 -2.12 -1.23
C HIS A 98 6.49 -2.83 -2.28
N PRO A 99 7.14 -3.95 -1.90
CA PRO A 99 7.87 -4.80 -2.86
C PRO A 99 6.95 -5.72 -3.68
N LEU A 100 5.73 -5.95 -3.21
CA LEU A 100 4.73 -6.83 -3.82
C LEU A 100 3.39 -6.09 -3.98
N SER A 101 2.49 -6.66 -4.80
CA SER A 101 1.16 -6.10 -5.05
C SER A 101 0.41 -5.80 -3.75
N ILE A 102 0.02 -4.55 -3.59
CA ILE A 102 -0.77 -4.06 -2.45
C ILE A 102 -2.13 -4.75 -2.42
N TYR A 103 -2.76 -4.86 -3.59
CA TYR A 103 -4.07 -5.47 -3.74
C TYR A 103 -4.08 -6.95 -3.36
N ASP A 104 -3.07 -7.71 -3.82
CA ASP A 104 -2.97 -9.14 -3.52
C ASP A 104 -2.67 -9.38 -2.04
N GLN A 105 -1.77 -8.59 -1.44
CA GLN A 105 -1.45 -8.69 -0.01
C GLN A 105 -2.66 -8.35 0.86
N TYR A 106 -3.41 -7.31 0.51
CA TYR A 106 -4.65 -6.94 1.20
C TYR A 106 -5.67 -8.08 1.14
N ASN A 107 -5.95 -8.61 -0.05
CA ASN A 107 -6.91 -9.69 -0.23
C ASN A 107 -6.49 -10.99 0.48
N GLN A 108 -5.19 -11.33 0.46
CA GLN A 108 -4.68 -12.48 1.19
C GLN A 108 -4.89 -12.32 2.70
N ALA A 109 -4.56 -11.17 3.26
CA ALA A 109 -4.77 -10.88 4.68
C ALA A 109 -6.26 -10.93 5.06
N MET A 110 -7.14 -10.34 4.23
CA MET A 110 -8.59 -10.34 4.45
C MET A 110 -9.21 -11.74 4.53
N ARG A 111 -8.63 -12.74 3.86
CA ARG A 111 -9.10 -14.14 3.92
C ARG A 111 -8.71 -14.85 5.21
N LEU A 112 -7.66 -14.39 5.89
CA LEU A 112 -7.03 -15.09 7.02
C LEU A 112 -7.34 -14.43 8.38
N LEU A 113 -7.68 -13.15 8.38
CA LEU A 113 -7.94 -12.35 9.58
C LEU A 113 -9.33 -12.64 10.15
N SER A 114 -9.47 -12.48 11.46
CA SER A 114 -10.78 -12.46 12.14
C SER A 114 -11.65 -11.31 11.63
N LYS A 115 -12.99 -11.44 11.79
CA LYS A 115 -13.93 -10.39 11.34
C LYS A 115 -13.69 -9.02 11.96
N SER A 116 -13.19 -8.96 13.19
CA SER A 116 -12.83 -7.71 13.84
C SER A 116 -11.58 -7.09 13.22
N ALA A 117 -10.55 -7.91 12.96
CA ALA A 117 -9.31 -7.49 12.32
C ALA A 117 -9.53 -7.09 10.85
N GLN A 118 -10.39 -7.81 10.10
CA GLN A 118 -10.80 -7.43 8.75
C GLN A 118 -11.38 -6.01 8.70
N ARG A 119 -12.31 -5.68 9.63
CA ARG A 119 -12.90 -4.32 9.69
C ARG A 119 -11.84 -3.25 9.94
N LYS A 120 -10.90 -3.51 10.86
CA LYS A 120 -9.79 -2.58 11.14
C LYS A 120 -8.85 -2.42 9.95
N LEU A 121 -8.47 -3.52 9.31
CA LEU A 121 -7.60 -3.48 8.12
C LEU A 121 -8.29 -2.72 6.97
N ASN A 122 -9.58 -2.96 6.74
CA ASN A 122 -10.34 -2.24 5.72
C ASN A 122 -10.41 -0.73 6.02
N MET A 123 -10.58 -0.35 7.30
CA MET A 123 -10.55 1.06 7.69
C MET A 123 -9.18 1.70 7.42
N ILE A 124 -8.08 1.04 7.81
CA ILE A 124 -6.71 1.50 7.54
C ILE A 124 -6.50 1.67 6.04
N PHE A 125 -6.88 0.66 5.25
CA PHE A 125 -6.73 0.68 3.79
C PHE A 125 -7.53 1.82 3.16
N THR A 126 -8.79 2.00 3.58
CA THR A 126 -9.63 3.09 3.10
C THR A 126 -9.02 4.46 3.42
N MET A 127 -8.62 4.69 4.67
CA MET A 127 -8.14 6.01 5.12
C MET A 127 -6.75 6.36 4.59
N ASP A 128 -5.88 5.38 4.41
CA ASP A 128 -4.47 5.63 4.12
C ASP A 128 -4.09 5.41 2.65
N TYR A 129 -4.94 4.71 1.87
CA TYR A 129 -4.74 4.52 0.44
C TYR A 129 -5.89 5.07 -0.38
N LEU A 130 -7.13 4.58 -0.17
CA LEU A 130 -8.23 4.90 -1.07
C LEU A 130 -8.61 6.38 -1.00
N GLU A 131 -8.73 6.97 0.18
CA GLU A 131 -9.12 8.39 0.31
C GLU A 131 -8.08 9.36 -0.24
N PRO A 132 -6.77 9.22 0.03
CA PRO A 132 -5.75 10.07 -0.61
C PRO A 132 -5.71 9.94 -2.14
N ILE A 133 -5.89 8.71 -2.68
CA ILE A 133 -5.91 8.48 -4.12
C ILE A 133 -7.23 8.98 -4.72
N ALA A 134 -8.36 8.78 -4.04
CA ALA A 134 -9.64 9.34 -4.47
C ALA A 134 -9.62 10.88 -4.52
N ALA A 135 -8.84 11.53 -3.63
CA ALA A 135 -8.64 12.97 -3.69
C ALA A 135 -7.94 13.41 -4.99
N PHE A 136 -7.03 12.60 -5.54
CA PHE A 136 -6.48 12.82 -6.88
C PHE A 136 -7.57 12.78 -7.95
N PHE A 137 -8.42 11.76 -7.94
CA PHE A 137 -9.50 11.60 -8.92
C PHE A 137 -10.64 12.62 -8.77
N ARG A 138 -10.71 13.39 -7.66
CA ARG A 138 -11.66 14.51 -7.48
C ARG A 138 -11.17 15.81 -8.15
N GLN A 139 -9.93 15.89 -8.60
CA GLN A 139 -9.39 17.08 -9.24
C GLN A 139 -10.05 17.29 -10.61
N PRO A 140 -10.50 18.53 -10.95
CA PRO A 140 -11.19 18.79 -12.20
C PRO A 140 -10.36 18.48 -13.45
N ASP A 141 -9.04 18.71 -13.38
CA ASP A 141 -8.09 18.47 -14.46
C ASP A 141 -7.77 17.00 -14.75
N VAL A 142 -8.12 16.10 -13.82
CA VAL A 142 -8.05 14.64 -14.04
C VAL A 142 -9.15 14.17 -15.01
N GLY A 143 -10.28 14.85 -15.05
CA GLY A 143 -11.38 14.52 -15.97
C GLY A 143 -11.95 13.13 -15.77
N LEU A 144 -12.18 12.70 -14.52
CA LEU A 144 -12.75 11.40 -14.21
C LEU A 144 -14.09 11.19 -14.93
N ARG A 145 -14.31 9.99 -15.45
CA ARG A 145 -15.58 9.58 -16.08
C ARG A 145 -16.76 9.77 -15.09
N PRO A 146 -17.92 10.29 -15.58
CA PRO A 146 -19.05 10.60 -14.71
C PRO A 146 -19.77 9.35 -14.18
N ASP A 147 -19.54 8.18 -14.75
CA ASP A 147 -20.09 6.89 -14.34
C ASP A 147 -19.22 6.15 -13.31
N ILE A 148 -18.09 6.74 -12.88
CA ILE A 148 -17.17 6.17 -11.89
C ILE A 148 -17.03 7.14 -10.71
N LEU A 149 -17.24 6.65 -9.50
CA LEU A 149 -16.98 7.44 -8.30
C LEU A 149 -15.47 7.53 -8.03
N PRO A 150 -14.96 8.67 -7.48
CA PRO A 150 -13.53 8.82 -7.19
C PRO A 150 -12.94 7.70 -6.32
N LYS A 151 -13.71 7.13 -5.41
CA LYS A 151 -13.29 6.00 -4.58
C LYS A 151 -13.17 4.72 -5.39
N GLU A 152 -14.10 4.46 -6.28
CA GLU A 152 -14.05 3.31 -7.21
C GLU A 152 -12.85 3.44 -8.15
N ALA A 153 -12.57 4.64 -8.66
CA ALA A 153 -11.37 4.91 -9.45
C ALA A 153 -10.08 4.62 -8.66
N ALA A 154 -10.05 4.97 -7.37
CA ALA A 154 -8.91 4.65 -6.51
C ALA A 154 -8.75 3.13 -6.29
N GLU A 155 -9.83 2.39 -6.13
CA GLU A 155 -9.82 0.92 -6.02
C GLU A 155 -9.34 0.28 -7.32
N LEU A 156 -9.88 0.71 -8.48
CA LEU A 156 -9.46 0.26 -9.80
C LEU A 156 -7.98 0.58 -10.08
N PHE A 157 -7.53 1.76 -9.68
CA PHE A 157 -6.14 2.15 -9.79
C PHE A 157 -5.23 1.20 -9.02
N ILE A 158 -5.47 0.98 -7.72
CA ILE A 158 -4.65 0.08 -6.90
C ILE A 158 -4.66 -1.35 -7.45
N ALA A 159 -5.82 -1.86 -7.89
CA ALA A 159 -5.92 -3.18 -8.48
C ALA A 159 -5.14 -3.27 -9.81
N GLY A 160 -5.25 -2.23 -10.64
CA GLY A 160 -4.55 -2.12 -11.92
C GLY A 160 -3.02 -2.00 -11.79
N LEU A 161 -2.51 -1.60 -10.63
CA LEU A 161 -1.07 -1.56 -10.36
C LEU A 161 -0.45 -2.94 -10.12
N THR A 162 -1.24 -4.01 -9.95
CA THR A 162 -0.72 -5.36 -9.67
C THR A 162 0.43 -5.77 -10.61
N PRO A 163 0.36 -5.55 -11.95
CA PRO A 163 1.47 -5.89 -12.84
C PRO A 163 2.75 -5.08 -12.62
N ILE A 164 2.64 -3.88 -12.03
CA ILE A 164 3.78 -3.01 -11.73
C ILE A 164 4.63 -3.57 -10.57
N PHE A 165 3.99 -4.25 -9.61
CA PHE A 165 4.66 -4.85 -8.46
C PHE A 165 5.19 -6.26 -8.73
N GLY A 166 4.78 -6.87 -9.85
CA GLY A 166 5.21 -8.21 -10.22
C GLY A 166 6.48 -8.23 -11.07
N THR A 167 7.03 -9.42 -11.24
CA THR A 167 8.12 -9.70 -12.19
C THR A 167 7.60 -10.03 -13.60
N SER A 168 6.33 -9.68 -13.91
CA SER A 168 5.72 -10.03 -15.18
C SER A 168 6.46 -9.38 -16.34
N GLN A 169 7.15 -10.21 -17.12
CA GLN A 169 7.81 -9.82 -18.37
C GLN A 169 6.85 -9.85 -19.56
N LEU A 170 5.56 -10.16 -19.34
CA LEU A 170 4.59 -10.36 -20.42
C LEU A 170 4.16 -9.05 -21.07
N ILE A 171 4.11 -7.94 -20.30
CA ILE A 171 3.70 -6.64 -20.84
C ILE A 171 4.93 -5.97 -21.46
N GLY A 172 4.87 -5.69 -22.78
CA GLY A 172 5.93 -5.07 -23.55
C GLY A 172 7.11 -6.00 -23.92
N GLY A 173 7.10 -7.25 -23.45
CA GLY A 173 8.19 -8.22 -23.72
C GLY A 173 9.57 -7.71 -23.27
N HIS A 174 10.61 -8.05 -24.03
CA HIS A 174 11.97 -7.59 -23.77
C HIS A 174 12.32 -6.25 -24.43
N SER A 175 11.35 -5.63 -25.13
CA SER A 175 11.60 -4.43 -25.95
C SER A 175 11.54 -3.12 -25.18
N ILE A 176 11.02 -3.13 -23.94
CA ILE A 176 10.85 -1.93 -23.12
C ILE A 176 11.49 -2.10 -21.75
N THR A 177 11.94 -0.98 -21.17
CA THR A 177 12.48 -0.97 -19.81
C THR A 177 11.37 -1.18 -18.76
N PRO A 178 11.70 -1.61 -17.53
CA PRO A 178 10.70 -1.68 -16.44
C PRO A 178 9.96 -0.36 -16.22
N GLU A 179 10.65 0.78 -16.32
CA GLU A 179 10.04 2.09 -16.18
C GLU A 179 9.07 2.42 -17.31
N GLN A 180 9.43 2.13 -18.55
CA GLN A 180 8.54 2.29 -19.71
C GLN A 180 7.31 1.40 -19.61
N ARG A 181 7.46 0.17 -19.10
CA ARG A 181 6.34 -0.72 -18.83
C ARG A 181 5.40 -0.15 -17.77
N ASP A 182 5.95 0.36 -16.66
CA ASP A 182 5.17 0.96 -15.60
C ASP A 182 4.40 2.19 -16.10
N GLN A 183 5.03 3.03 -16.92
CA GLN A 183 4.38 4.16 -17.58
C GLN A 183 3.26 3.73 -18.53
N LEU A 184 3.47 2.70 -19.34
CA LEU A 184 2.45 2.15 -20.23
C LEU A 184 1.22 1.65 -19.46
N ILE A 185 1.42 0.94 -18.35
CA ILE A 185 0.33 0.45 -17.50
C ILE A 185 -0.46 1.64 -16.93
N LEU A 186 0.24 2.66 -16.41
CA LEU A 186 -0.40 3.86 -15.88
C LEU A 186 -1.18 4.62 -16.95
N ASP A 187 -0.63 4.75 -18.14
CA ASP A 187 -1.30 5.38 -19.26
C ASP A 187 -2.61 4.65 -19.62
N CYS A 188 -2.58 3.32 -19.67
CA CYS A 188 -3.78 2.53 -19.86
C CYS A 188 -4.83 2.72 -18.75
N ILE A 189 -4.38 2.80 -17.48
CA ILE A 189 -5.28 2.98 -16.34
C ILE A 189 -5.93 4.37 -16.40
N ILE A 190 -5.13 5.44 -16.52
CA ILE A 190 -5.67 6.81 -16.50
C ILE A 190 -6.58 7.07 -17.70
N ASN A 191 -6.20 6.59 -18.86
CA ASN A 191 -7.00 6.75 -20.07
C ASN A 191 -8.31 5.94 -20.01
N GLY A 192 -8.34 4.80 -19.33
CA GLY A 192 -9.56 4.04 -19.09
C GLY A 192 -10.48 4.68 -18.03
N LEU A 193 -9.94 5.44 -17.10
CA LEU A 193 -10.67 6.13 -16.03
C LEU A 193 -11.08 7.57 -16.40
N SER A 194 -10.38 8.18 -17.34
CA SER A 194 -10.68 9.54 -17.79
C SER A 194 -11.83 9.55 -18.79
N ASN A 195 -12.59 10.63 -18.76
CA ASN A 195 -13.59 10.89 -19.77
C ASN A 195 -12.89 11.31 -21.07
N TRP A 196 -12.61 10.37 -21.96
CA TRP A 196 -12.32 10.69 -23.35
C TRP A 196 -13.56 11.36 -23.90
N GLY A 197 -13.54 12.69 -23.87
CA GLY A 197 -14.64 13.46 -24.41
C GLY A 197 -15.03 12.89 -25.77
N GLY A 198 -16.09 12.09 -25.78
CA GLY A 198 -16.71 11.59 -26.99
C GLY A 198 -17.13 12.82 -27.75
N LYS A 199 -16.30 13.24 -28.70
CA LYS A 199 -16.81 13.94 -29.87
C LYS A 199 -17.59 12.91 -30.67
N ASN A 200 -18.86 12.74 -30.34
CA ASN A 200 -19.85 12.32 -31.31
C ASN A 200 -20.30 13.54 -32.11
#